data_d51f68ebd16a1b09517ab5296777dde4
#
_entry.id   d51f68ebd16a1b09517ab5296777dde4
#
_cell.length_a   1.000
_cell.length_b   1.000
_cell.length_c   1.000
_cell.angle_alpha   90.00
_cell.angle_beta   90.00
_cell.angle_gamma   90.00
#
_symmetry.space_group_name_H-M   'P 1'
#
loop_
_entity.id
_entity.type
_entity.pdbx_description
1 polymer ?
#
loop_
_entity_poly.entity_id
_entity_poly.type
_entity_poly.pdbx_seq_one_letter_code
_entity_poly.pdbx_strand_id
1 'polypeptide(L)'
;MSKEQNEEKKMSIIKRLKQRKEQKEIEEFKNKTELERVEERREEVLSKGRKFKYPLQYAKYRIVTLTIVISLIAVLFFGGFLYLSLYKWQSMDSVLYRLTQLVPLPIASVDNEKVRYSDYLMIYKSTITPIEQQQGKLGNEKDALSMRNHYKRMALTEAENYAYALKLAAEFRITVDKNEIDQALDKHRKIGGVERSEESFKKILEDNFGLSVKEYRRMLYLSLMKEKVSQQIDKEAIRVSETVQAGIKAGKTLKVIADELGEKVLYEETGGLVDKMNVDGGRAGVAMNLEAGQTSDRVMSSSGDGYYFVTLVNKTESSVNYNSIKVPFLEFNKRMKKIREDGLVRENISLKDE
;
A
#
# COMPACT_ATOMS: atom_id res chain seq x y z
N MET A 1 45.52 -30.36 -31.05
CA MET A 1 46.31 -29.11 -31.16
C MET A 1 46.41 -28.51 -29.78
N SER A 2 47.64 -28.44 -29.22
CA SER A 2 47.85 -28.05 -27.83
C SER A 2 47.63 -26.53 -27.63
N LYS A 3 47.25 -26.12 -26.42
CA LYS A 3 47.08 -24.71 -26.04
C LYS A 3 48.32 -23.84 -26.37
N GLU A 4 49.52 -24.43 -26.35
CA GLU A 4 50.77 -23.75 -26.65
C GLU A 4 50.88 -23.32 -28.14
N GLN A 5 50.43 -24.15 -29.10
CA GLN A 5 50.43 -23.77 -30.52
C GLN A 5 49.47 -22.62 -30.84
N ASN A 6 48.42 -22.44 -30.03
CA ASN A 6 47.47 -21.34 -30.23
C ASN A 6 48.01 -20.01 -29.62
N GLU A 7 48.80 -20.08 -28.56
CA GLU A 7 49.46 -18.91 -27.98
C GLU A 7 50.63 -18.41 -28.83
N GLU A 8 51.42 -19.31 -29.40
CA GLU A 8 52.51 -18.94 -30.33
C GLU A 8 51.94 -18.27 -31.59
N LYS A 9 50.86 -18.82 -32.17
CA LYS A 9 50.15 -18.17 -33.29
C LYS A 9 49.63 -16.79 -32.96
N LYS A 10 49.03 -16.60 -31.79
CA LYS A 10 48.56 -15.27 -31.34
C LYS A 10 49.72 -14.29 -31.15
N MET A 11 50.82 -14.72 -30.55
CA MET A 11 52.01 -13.89 -30.38
C MET A 11 52.63 -13.50 -31.73
N SER A 12 52.70 -14.40 -32.69
CA SER A 12 53.22 -14.10 -34.03
C SER A 12 52.32 -13.10 -34.80
N ILE A 13 51.01 -13.19 -34.65
CA ILE A 13 50.04 -12.24 -35.25
C ILE A 13 50.17 -10.85 -34.64
N ILE A 14 50.26 -10.76 -33.28
CA ILE A 14 50.45 -9.51 -32.57
C ILE A 14 51.78 -8.83 -33.00
N LYS A 15 52.86 -9.63 -33.14
CA LYS A 15 54.15 -9.13 -33.60
C LYS A 15 54.12 -8.59 -35.03
N ARG A 16 53.40 -9.28 -35.93
CA ARG A 16 53.18 -8.83 -37.32
C ARG A 16 52.31 -7.58 -37.41
N LEU A 17 51.27 -7.48 -36.58
CA LEU A 17 50.43 -6.28 -36.50
C LEU A 17 51.20 -5.07 -35.97
N LYS A 18 52.07 -5.30 -34.97
CA LYS A 18 52.93 -4.24 -34.42
C LYS A 18 53.92 -3.75 -35.44
N GLN A 19 54.59 -4.66 -36.19
CA GLN A 19 55.50 -4.31 -37.28
C GLN A 19 54.82 -3.56 -38.42
N ARG A 20 53.61 -3.97 -38.82
CA ARG A 20 52.81 -3.26 -39.82
C ARG A 20 52.41 -1.86 -39.39
N LYS A 21 52.12 -1.69 -38.10
CA LYS A 21 51.77 -0.35 -37.53
C LYS A 21 52.99 0.55 -37.52
N GLU A 22 54.15 0.05 -37.10
CA GLU A 22 55.41 0.77 -37.14
C GLU A 22 55.84 1.15 -38.58
N GLN A 23 55.67 0.24 -39.54
CA GLN A 23 55.95 0.56 -40.94
C GLN A 23 55.00 1.65 -41.49
N LYS A 24 53.73 1.61 -41.19
CA LYS A 24 52.79 2.65 -41.59
C LYS A 24 53.14 4.02 -40.99
N GLU A 25 53.49 4.05 -39.69
CA GLU A 25 53.92 5.27 -39.04
C GLU A 25 55.20 5.84 -39.62
N ILE A 26 56.16 5.00 -40.06
CA ILE A 26 57.36 5.42 -40.75
C ILE A 26 57.08 5.92 -42.17
N GLU A 27 56.14 5.29 -42.90
CA GLU A 27 55.70 5.74 -44.23
C GLU A 27 54.96 7.08 -44.19
N GLU A 28 54.02 7.24 -43.22
CA GLU A 28 53.32 8.49 -42.98
C GLU A 28 54.30 9.60 -42.56
N PHE A 29 55.29 9.27 -41.76
CA PHE A 29 56.34 10.24 -41.34
C PHE A 29 57.24 10.69 -42.50
N LYS A 30 57.51 9.79 -43.46
CA LYS A 30 58.30 10.13 -44.65
C LYS A 30 57.56 10.97 -45.68
N ASN A 31 56.24 10.86 -45.73
CA ASN A 31 55.39 11.53 -46.70
C ASN A 31 54.92 12.93 -46.26
N LYS A 32 55.19 13.32 -45.01
CA LYS A 32 54.82 14.66 -44.48
C LYS A 32 55.89 15.68 -44.88
N THR A 33 55.41 16.84 -45.32
CA THR A 33 56.28 18.00 -45.62
C THR A 33 56.92 18.52 -44.31
N GLU A 34 58.09 19.17 -44.42
CA GLU A 34 58.79 19.71 -43.23
C GLU A 34 57.92 20.68 -42.41
N LEU A 35 57.08 21.44 -43.10
CA LEU A 35 56.12 22.34 -42.45
C LEU A 35 55.08 21.60 -41.61
N GLU A 36 54.51 20.52 -42.12
CA GLU A 36 53.54 19.70 -41.40
C GLU A 36 54.16 19.00 -40.17
N ARG A 37 55.43 18.61 -40.26
CA ARG A 37 56.18 18.04 -39.13
C ARG A 37 56.45 19.05 -38.02
N VAL A 38 56.73 20.28 -38.40
CA VAL A 38 56.93 21.40 -37.45
C VAL A 38 55.63 21.76 -36.77
N GLU A 39 54.52 21.84 -37.50
CA GLU A 39 53.18 22.07 -36.93
C GLU A 39 52.73 20.99 -36.00
N GLU A 40 52.87 19.72 -36.37
CA GLU A 40 52.53 18.58 -35.46
C GLU A 40 53.35 18.61 -34.17
N ARG A 41 54.68 18.82 -34.27
CA ARG A 41 55.52 18.96 -33.09
C ARG A 41 55.14 20.15 -32.25
N ARG A 42 54.77 21.26 -32.85
CA ARG A 42 54.31 22.45 -32.18
C ARG A 42 52.99 22.20 -31.43
N GLU A 43 52.03 21.54 -32.10
CA GLU A 43 50.77 21.15 -31.46
C GLU A 43 50.96 20.13 -30.32
N GLU A 44 51.87 19.14 -30.51
CA GLU A 44 52.20 18.18 -29.48
C GLU A 44 52.82 18.83 -28.26
N VAL A 45 53.79 19.74 -28.46
CA VAL A 45 54.41 20.48 -27.35
C VAL A 45 53.44 21.43 -26.68
N LEU A 46 52.58 22.12 -27.45
CA LEU A 46 51.54 22.99 -26.94
C LEU A 46 50.48 22.19 -26.15
N SER A 47 50.11 21.01 -26.63
CA SER A 47 49.17 20.12 -25.93
C SER A 47 49.74 19.58 -24.64
N LYS A 48 51.02 19.16 -24.65
CA LYS A 48 51.77 18.75 -23.44
C LYS A 48 51.95 19.93 -22.45
N GLY A 49 52.27 21.12 -22.99
CA GLY A 49 52.42 22.34 -22.21
C GLY A 49 51.09 22.78 -21.56
N ARG A 50 49.99 22.69 -22.30
CA ARG A 50 48.62 22.97 -21.75
C ARG A 50 48.26 21.98 -20.60
N LYS A 51 48.56 20.70 -20.80
CA LYS A 51 48.35 19.67 -19.73
C LYS A 51 49.21 19.96 -18.46
N PHE A 52 50.44 20.46 -18.66
CA PHE A 52 51.33 20.79 -17.54
C PHE A 52 50.94 22.13 -16.89
N LYS A 53 50.55 23.14 -17.67
CA LYS A 53 50.20 24.47 -17.16
C LYS A 53 48.83 24.53 -16.45
N TYR A 54 47.88 23.66 -16.86
CA TYR A 54 46.52 23.60 -16.29
C TYR A 54 46.11 22.20 -15.83
N PRO A 55 46.87 21.54 -14.93
CA PRO A 55 46.54 20.18 -14.50
C PRO A 55 45.20 20.13 -13.77
N LEU A 56 44.83 21.19 -13.06
CA LEU A 56 43.58 21.30 -12.33
C LEU A 56 42.32 21.29 -13.23
N GLN A 57 42.36 21.87 -14.45
CA GLN A 57 41.21 21.85 -15.37
C GLN A 57 40.94 20.44 -15.89
N TYR A 58 41.95 19.67 -16.25
CA TYR A 58 41.81 18.28 -16.72
C TYR A 58 41.44 17.33 -15.58
N ALA A 59 41.98 17.56 -14.38
CA ALA A 59 41.61 16.82 -13.19
C ALA A 59 40.13 17.05 -12.78
N LYS A 60 39.66 18.31 -12.90
CA LYS A 60 38.27 18.68 -12.58
C LYS A 60 37.26 17.94 -13.44
N TYR A 61 37.44 17.84 -14.76
CA TYR A 61 36.56 17.09 -15.63
C TYR A 61 36.57 15.58 -15.32
N ARG A 62 37.73 15.01 -15.06
CA ARG A 62 37.84 13.59 -14.67
C ARG A 62 37.15 13.30 -13.34
N ILE A 63 37.30 14.18 -12.35
CA ILE A 63 36.64 14.04 -11.05
C ILE A 63 35.12 14.14 -11.24
N VAL A 64 34.63 15.13 -12.01
CA VAL A 64 33.20 15.27 -12.30
C VAL A 64 32.65 14.02 -13.00
N THR A 65 33.33 13.55 -14.05
CA THR A 65 32.90 12.34 -14.76
C THR A 65 32.90 11.12 -13.85
N LEU A 66 33.96 10.94 -13.03
CA LEU A 66 34.02 9.84 -12.06
C LEU A 66 32.90 9.91 -11.03
N THR A 67 32.60 11.12 -10.52
CA THR A 67 31.50 11.34 -9.57
C THR A 67 30.15 10.99 -10.20
N ILE A 68 29.90 11.39 -11.44
CA ILE A 68 28.67 11.03 -12.17
C ILE A 68 28.54 9.51 -12.34
N VAL A 69 29.63 8.85 -12.76
CA VAL A 69 29.63 7.39 -12.94
C VAL A 69 29.38 6.67 -11.62
N ILE A 70 30.09 7.07 -10.55
CA ILE A 70 29.88 6.49 -9.22
C ILE A 70 28.45 6.73 -8.73
N SER A 71 27.90 7.95 -8.94
CA SER A 71 26.53 8.26 -8.55
C SER A 71 25.51 7.40 -9.31
N LEU A 72 25.70 7.19 -10.61
CA LEU A 72 24.85 6.31 -11.41
C LEU A 72 24.91 4.85 -10.92
N ILE A 73 26.12 4.34 -10.65
CA ILE A 73 26.31 3.00 -10.10
C ILE A 73 25.63 2.88 -8.73
N ALA A 74 25.78 3.88 -7.87
CA ALA A 74 25.13 3.92 -6.57
C ALA A 74 23.61 3.91 -6.67
N VAL A 75 23.04 4.70 -7.59
CA VAL A 75 21.58 4.74 -7.85
C VAL A 75 21.08 3.38 -8.35
N LEU A 76 21.79 2.75 -9.28
CA LEU A 76 21.43 1.42 -9.79
C LEU A 76 21.53 0.34 -8.71
N PHE A 77 22.59 0.37 -7.90
CA PHE A 77 22.77 -0.56 -6.80
C PHE A 77 21.69 -0.39 -5.73
N PHE A 78 21.41 0.85 -5.33
CA PHE A 78 20.39 1.16 -4.34
C PHE A 78 18.98 0.83 -4.86
N GLY A 79 18.67 1.16 -6.12
CA GLY A 79 17.41 0.80 -6.77
C GLY A 79 17.23 -0.71 -6.89
N GLY A 80 18.28 -1.44 -7.27
CA GLY A 80 18.27 -2.91 -7.32
C GLY A 80 18.09 -3.54 -5.94
N PHE A 81 18.79 -3.03 -4.93
CA PHE A 81 18.63 -3.48 -3.53
C PHE A 81 17.21 -3.24 -3.02
N LEU A 82 16.63 -2.07 -3.28
CA LEU A 82 15.24 -1.75 -2.94
C LEU A 82 14.27 -2.71 -3.61
N TYR A 83 14.45 -2.93 -4.90
CA TYR A 83 13.60 -3.87 -5.65
C TYR A 83 13.64 -5.27 -5.03
N LEU A 84 14.83 -5.80 -4.78
CA LEU A 84 15.00 -7.11 -4.16
C LEU A 84 14.39 -7.17 -2.76
N SER A 85 14.63 -6.14 -1.95
CA SER A 85 14.15 -6.08 -0.57
C SER A 85 12.62 -6.02 -0.48
N LEU A 86 11.97 -5.24 -1.34
CA LEU A 86 10.52 -5.07 -1.33
C LEU A 86 9.80 -6.21 -2.06
N TYR A 87 10.21 -6.53 -3.30
CA TYR A 87 9.42 -7.42 -4.16
C TYR A 87 9.84 -8.89 -4.08
N LYS A 88 11.10 -9.19 -3.76
CA LYS A 88 11.58 -10.58 -3.64
C LYS A 88 11.60 -11.06 -2.19
N TRP A 89 12.24 -10.31 -1.31
CA TRP A 89 12.35 -10.69 0.11
C TRP A 89 11.15 -10.23 0.94
N GLN A 90 10.32 -9.33 0.40
CA GLN A 90 9.12 -8.80 1.05
C GLN A 90 9.44 -8.32 2.49
N SER A 91 10.55 -7.61 2.63
CA SER A 91 11.04 -7.13 3.92
C SER A 91 10.06 -6.10 4.51
N MET A 92 9.80 -6.24 5.80
CA MET A 92 8.92 -5.38 6.60
C MET A 92 9.72 -4.40 7.46
N ASP A 93 11.00 -4.16 7.09
CA ASP A 93 11.88 -3.28 7.84
C ASP A 93 11.33 -1.85 7.91
N SER A 94 11.50 -1.21 9.08
CA SER A 94 10.96 0.12 9.35
C SER A 94 11.57 1.22 8.46
N VAL A 95 12.82 1.06 8.02
CA VAL A 95 13.50 2.00 7.12
C VAL A 95 12.90 1.89 5.72
N LEU A 96 12.72 0.66 5.21
CA LEU A 96 12.07 0.40 3.93
C LEU A 96 10.62 0.90 3.94
N TYR A 97 9.90 0.68 5.02
CA TYR A 97 8.55 1.20 5.16
C TYR A 97 8.49 2.73 5.07
N ARG A 98 9.35 3.46 5.80
CA ARG A 98 9.43 4.92 5.70
C ARG A 98 9.76 5.39 4.28
N LEU A 99 10.62 4.66 3.59
CA LEU A 99 10.99 4.97 2.21
C LEU A 99 9.79 4.80 1.26
N THR A 100 8.96 3.76 1.44
CA THR A 100 7.73 3.57 0.63
C THR A 100 6.66 4.64 0.90
N GLN A 101 6.72 5.34 2.03
CA GLN A 101 5.86 6.50 2.29
C GLN A 101 6.29 7.74 1.50
N LEU A 102 7.60 7.91 1.25
CA LEU A 102 8.16 9.03 0.48
C LEU A 102 8.06 8.77 -1.03
N VAL A 103 8.37 7.54 -1.45
CA VAL A 103 8.32 7.13 -2.85
C VAL A 103 7.11 6.21 -3.05
N PRO A 104 6.10 6.61 -3.83
CA PRO A 104 4.87 5.83 -4.02
C PRO A 104 5.10 4.61 -4.92
N LEU A 105 5.83 3.62 -4.41
CA LEU A 105 6.10 2.36 -5.11
C LEU A 105 4.82 1.51 -5.16
N PRO A 106 4.45 0.94 -6.31
CA PRO A 106 3.26 0.09 -6.44
C PRO A 106 3.56 -1.34 -6.02
N ILE A 107 2.74 -1.94 -5.14
CA ILE A 107 2.79 -3.37 -4.82
C ILE A 107 1.90 -4.20 -5.75
N ALA A 108 0.85 -3.58 -6.27
CA ALA A 108 -0.10 -4.16 -7.21
C ALA A 108 -0.74 -3.05 -8.05
N SER A 109 -1.57 -3.43 -9.01
CA SER A 109 -2.49 -2.54 -9.70
C SER A 109 -3.87 -3.19 -9.81
N VAL A 110 -4.92 -2.38 -9.67
CA VAL A 110 -6.32 -2.79 -9.80
C VAL A 110 -6.97 -1.91 -10.86
N ASP A 111 -7.34 -2.49 -11.98
CA ASP A 111 -7.96 -1.79 -13.11
C ASP A 111 -7.19 -0.48 -13.46
N ASN A 112 -5.87 -0.62 -13.62
CA ASN A 112 -4.86 0.43 -13.87
C ASN A 112 -4.58 1.40 -12.70
N GLU A 113 -5.32 1.36 -11.59
CA GLU A 113 -4.99 2.13 -10.40
C GLU A 113 -3.88 1.46 -9.61
N LYS A 114 -2.88 2.25 -9.16
CA LYS A 114 -1.72 1.74 -8.45
C LYS A 114 -2.02 1.53 -6.96
N VAL A 115 -1.79 0.32 -6.48
CA VAL A 115 -1.84 -0.01 -5.05
C VAL A 115 -0.52 0.38 -4.40
N ARG A 116 -0.53 1.33 -3.47
CA ARG A 116 0.69 1.83 -2.81
C ARG A 116 1.26 0.79 -1.84
N TYR A 117 2.56 0.54 -1.96
CA TYR A 117 3.27 -0.37 -1.06
C TYR A 117 3.16 0.06 0.42
N SER A 118 3.21 1.37 0.68
CA SER A 118 3.05 1.93 2.02
C SER A 118 1.68 1.66 2.65
N ASP A 119 0.60 1.69 1.86
CA ASP A 119 -0.74 1.40 2.38
C ASP A 119 -0.86 -0.10 2.73
N TYR A 120 -0.31 -1.00 1.91
CA TYR A 120 -0.21 -2.42 2.24
C TYR A 120 0.57 -2.68 3.53
N LEU A 121 1.77 -2.09 3.68
CA LEU A 121 2.59 -2.28 4.88
C LEU A 121 1.91 -1.71 6.14
N MET A 122 1.22 -0.58 6.00
CA MET A 122 0.44 0.02 7.10
C MET A 122 -0.66 -0.94 7.58
N ILE A 123 -1.44 -1.51 6.66
CA ILE A 123 -2.52 -2.46 6.97
C ILE A 123 -1.93 -3.73 7.59
N TYR A 124 -0.90 -4.32 6.97
CA TYR A 124 -0.24 -5.50 7.51
C TYR A 124 0.26 -5.26 8.94
N LYS A 125 0.95 -4.14 9.18
CA LYS A 125 1.49 -3.79 10.48
C LYS A 125 0.40 -3.64 11.52
N SER A 126 -0.71 -2.96 11.19
CA SER A 126 -1.84 -2.79 12.11
C SER A 126 -2.53 -4.10 12.47
N THR A 127 -2.46 -5.10 11.60
CA THR A 127 -3.07 -6.42 11.81
C THR A 127 -2.14 -7.34 12.59
N ILE A 128 -0.84 -7.36 12.26
CA ILE A 128 0.10 -8.32 12.86
C ILE A 128 0.56 -7.90 14.27
N THR A 129 0.70 -6.58 14.52
CA THR A 129 1.21 -6.08 15.81
C THR A 129 0.42 -6.58 17.02
N PRO A 130 -0.93 -6.49 17.06
CA PRO A 130 -1.71 -6.98 18.20
C PRO A 130 -1.56 -8.49 18.39
N ILE A 131 -1.38 -9.25 17.32
CA ILE A 131 -1.21 -10.70 17.37
C ILE A 131 0.16 -11.04 17.96
N GLU A 132 1.22 -10.37 17.49
CA GLU A 132 2.57 -10.58 18.02
C GLU A 132 2.72 -10.11 19.48
N GLN A 133 1.89 -9.19 19.94
CA GLN A 133 1.86 -8.81 21.35
C GLN A 133 1.20 -9.86 22.24
N GLN A 134 0.14 -10.49 21.75
CA GLN A 134 -0.59 -11.52 22.52
C GLN A 134 0.13 -12.87 22.51
N GLN A 135 0.72 -13.25 21.41
CA GLN A 135 1.29 -14.59 21.18
C GLN A 135 2.83 -14.61 21.17
N GLY A 136 3.48 -13.44 21.25
CA GLY A 136 4.90 -13.27 21.01
C GLY A 136 5.22 -13.14 19.52
N LYS A 137 6.47 -12.69 19.20
CA LYS A 137 6.90 -12.58 17.81
C LYS A 137 6.78 -13.92 17.09
N LEU A 138 6.07 -13.92 15.99
CA LEU A 138 5.93 -15.10 15.14
C LEU A 138 7.31 -15.58 14.69
N GLY A 139 7.68 -16.79 15.08
CA GLY A 139 8.93 -17.45 14.70
C GLY A 139 9.03 -17.81 13.22
N ASN A 140 10.02 -18.62 12.86
CA ASN A 140 10.18 -19.14 11.50
C ASN A 140 9.59 -20.54 11.32
N GLU A 141 8.80 -21.01 12.29
CA GLU A 141 8.08 -22.28 12.22
C GLU A 141 7.05 -22.25 11.09
N LYS A 142 6.71 -23.43 10.58
CA LYS A 142 5.82 -23.56 9.41
C LYS A 142 4.47 -22.86 9.65
N ASP A 143 3.88 -23.06 10.83
CA ASP A 143 2.58 -22.47 11.18
C ASP A 143 2.65 -20.94 11.29
N ALA A 144 3.75 -20.41 11.83
CA ALA A 144 3.99 -18.98 11.91
C ALA A 144 4.19 -18.34 10.53
N LEU A 145 4.82 -19.06 9.60
CA LEU A 145 4.97 -18.60 8.19
C LEU A 145 3.63 -18.61 7.47
N SER A 146 2.81 -19.65 7.65
CA SER A 146 1.46 -19.74 7.11
C SER A 146 0.60 -18.58 7.63
N MET A 147 0.58 -18.36 8.94
CA MET A 147 -0.13 -17.23 9.56
C MET A 147 0.33 -15.88 8.99
N ARG A 148 1.64 -15.66 8.84
CA ARG A 148 2.15 -14.43 8.22
C ARG A 148 1.67 -14.25 6.78
N ASN A 149 1.71 -15.32 5.98
CA ASN A 149 1.27 -15.27 4.60
C ASN A 149 -0.23 -14.96 4.51
N HIS A 150 -1.03 -15.55 5.39
CA HIS A 150 -2.45 -15.24 5.51
C HIS A 150 -2.69 -13.73 5.77
N TYR A 151 -2.03 -13.15 6.79
CA TYR A 151 -2.18 -11.72 7.08
C TYR A 151 -1.60 -10.82 6.00
N LYS A 152 -0.54 -11.23 5.32
CA LYS A 152 -0.03 -10.52 4.13
C LYS A 152 -1.06 -10.52 3.02
N ARG A 153 -1.71 -11.66 2.75
CA ARG A 153 -2.77 -11.77 1.75
C ARG A 153 -3.97 -10.89 2.11
N MET A 154 -4.41 -10.92 3.35
CA MET A 154 -5.48 -10.04 3.82
C MET A 154 -5.13 -8.56 3.64
N ALA A 155 -3.93 -8.16 4.04
CA ALA A 155 -3.48 -6.78 3.92
C ALA A 155 -3.36 -6.33 2.44
N LEU A 156 -2.88 -7.20 1.55
CA LEU A 156 -2.80 -6.91 0.12
C LEU A 156 -4.20 -6.75 -0.48
N THR A 157 -5.11 -7.68 -0.17
CA THR A 157 -6.50 -7.61 -0.62
C THR A 157 -7.19 -6.31 -0.17
N GLU A 158 -6.97 -5.89 1.08
CA GLU A 158 -7.58 -4.64 1.57
C GLU A 158 -6.91 -3.40 0.96
N ALA A 159 -5.60 -3.42 0.73
CA ALA A 159 -4.92 -2.34 0.01
C ALA A 159 -5.41 -2.20 -1.45
N GLU A 160 -5.71 -3.33 -2.12
CA GLU A 160 -6.33 -3.35 -3.45
C GLU A 160 -7.75 -2.78 -3.42
N ASN A 161 -8.56 -3.15 -2.40
CA ASN A 161 -9.88 -2.59 -2.19
C ASN A 161 -9.83 -1.06 -2.02
N TYR A 162 -8.87 -0.55 -1.23
CA TYR A 162 -8.69 0.89 -1.07
C TYR A 162 -8.25 1.59 -2.35
N ALA A 163 -7.34 0.99 -3.12
CA ALA A 163 -6.94 1.57 -4.40
C ALA A 163 -8.13 1.64 -5.38
N TYR A 164 -8.93 0.58 -5.45
CA TYR A 164 -10.14 0.58 -6.27
C TYR A 164 -11.17 1.60 -5.78
N ALA A 165 -11.34 1.73 -4.47
CA ALA A 165 -12.22 2.76 -3.90
C ALA A 165 -11.75 4.17 -4.26
N LEU A 166 -10.44 4.44 -4.23
CA LEU A 166 -9.88 5.73 -4.66
C LEU A 166 -10.14 6.01 -6.15
N LYS A 167 -10.02 4.99 -7.01
CA LYS A 167 -10.38 5.10 -8.43
C LYS A 167 -11.85 5.49 -8.59
N LEU A 168 -12.77 4.75 -7.98
CA LEU A 168 -14.20 5.04 -8.05
C LEU A 168 -14.53 6.41 -7.44
N ALA A 169 -13.86 6.79 -6.35
CA ALA A 169 -14.04 8.11 -5.76
C ALA A 169 -13.70 9.23 -6.73
N ALA A 170 -12.61 9.09 -7.50
CA ALA A 170 -12.26 10.05 -8.56
C ALA A 170 -13.31 10.09 -9.67
N GLU A 171 -13.84 8.93 -10.11
CA GLU A 171 -14.89 8.84 -11.13
C GLU A 171 -16.20 9.49 -10.67
N PHE A 172 -16.60 9.26 -9.42
CA PHE A 172 -17.85 9.80 -8.85
C PHE A 172 -17.68 11.15 -8.17
N ARG A 173 -16.46 11.74 -8.18
CA ARG A 173 -16.12 13.01 -7.50
C ARG A 173 -16.41 12.99 -6.00
N ILE A 174 -16.18 11.87 -5.36
CA ILE A 174 -16.35 11.69 -3.93
C ILE A 174 -15.08 12.17 -3.23
N THR A 175 -15.23 12.95 -2.18
CA THR A 175 -14.13 13.44 -1.36
C THR A 175 -14.37 13.13 0.12
N VAL A 176 -13.27 13.01 0.86
CA VAL A 176 -13.26 12.96 2.33
C VAL A 176 -12.45 14.15 2.79
N ASP A 177 -13.06 15.03 3.53
CA ASP A 177 -12.38 16.20 4.03
C ASP A 177 -11.66 15.97 5.37
N LYS A 178 -10.87 16.96 5.79
CA LYS A 178 -10.10 16.84 7.03
C LYS A 178 -11.00 16.73 8.27
N ASN A 179 -12.14 17.42 8.27
CA ASN A 179 -13.04 17.43 9.42
C ASN A 179 -13.69 16.06 9.63
N GLU A 180 -14.03 15.34 8.56
CA GLU A 180 -14.56 13.98 8.64
C GLU A 180 -13.54 13.02 9.26
N ILE A 181 -12.26 13.15 8.89
CA ILE A 181 -11.18 12.35 9.47
C ILE A 181 -10.98 12.73 10.95
N ASP A 182 -11.04 14.02 11.30
CA ASP A 182 -10.91 14.49 12.67
C ASP A 182 -12.08 13.97 13.54
N GLN A 183 -13.30 14.02 13.04
CA GLN A 183 -14.48 13.47 13.73
C GLN A 183 -14.38 11.95 13.92
N ALA A 184 -13.92 11.21 12.92
CA ALA A 184 -13.71 9.77 13.03
C ALA A 184 -12.62 9.46 14.08
N LEU A 185 -11.53 10.22 14.07
CA LEU A 185 -10.46 10.10 15.06
C LEU A 185 -10.98 10.35 16.48
N ASP A 186 -11.78 11.43 16.66
CA ASP A 186 -12.36 11.78 17.96
C ASP A 186 -13.35 10.72 18.46
N LYS A 187 -14.15 10.13 17.57
CA LYS A 187 -15.00 8.98 17.93
C LYS A 187 -14.17 7.82 18.48
N HIS A 188 -13.04 7.50 17.83
CA HIS A 188 -12.16 6.42 18.29
C HIS A 188 -11.39 6.76 19.56
N ARG A 189 -11.17 8.05 19.87
CA ARG A 189 -10.64 8.48 21.18
C ARG A 189 -11.65 8.34 22.32
N LYS A 190 -12.94 8.38 22.02
CA LYS A 190 -14.05 8.35 22.98
C LYS A 190 -14.70 6.98 23.14
N ILE A 191 -14.00 5.90 22.79
CA ILE A 191 -14.53 4.53 22.95
C ILE A 191 -14.79 4.29 24.45
N GLY A 192 -15.99 3.84 24.76
CA GLY A 192 -16.40 3.49 26.11
C GLY A 192 -16.89 4.65 26.99
N GLY A 193 -17.22 5.79 26.39
CA GLY A 193 -17.63 6.99 27.15
C GLY A 193 -16.47 7.66 27.87
N VAL A 194 -15.25 7.15 27.75
CA VAL A 194 -14.02 7.73 28.30
C VAL A 194 -13.24 8.42 27.20
N GLU A 195 -13.09 9.72 27.29
CA GLU A 195 -12.23 10.48 26.38
C GLU A 195 -10.76 10.29 26.78
N ARG A 196 -9.96 9.71 25.87
CA ARG A 196 -8.53 9.52 26.07
C ARG A 196 -7.77 10.79 25.66
N SER A 197 -6.74 11.16 26.43
CA SER A 197 -5.83 12.23 26.03
C SER A 197 -5.13 11.87 24.72
N GLU A 198 -4.65 12.88 23.98
CA GLU A 198 -3.90 12.65 22.72
C GLU A 198 -2.66 11.79 22.93
N GLU A 199 -1.93 11.99 24.03
CA GLU A 199 -0.74 11.20 24.36
C GLU A 199 -1.09 9.74 24.65
N SER A 200 -2.14 9.51 25.46
CA SER A 200 -2.62 8.15 25.74
C SER A 200 -3.09 7.44 24.47
N PHE A 201 -3.83 8.14 23.62
CA PHE A 201 -4.29 7.59 22.35
C PHE A 201 -3.14 7.30 21.40
N LYS A 202 -2.17 8.21 21.25
CA LYS A 202 -0.95 7.99 20.47
C LYS A 202 -0.21 6.75 20.95
N LYS A 203 -0.03 6.60 22.27
CA LYS A 203 0.63 5.43 22.84
C LYS A 203 -0.13 4.12 22.54
N ILE A 204 -1.46 4.13 22.63
CA ILE A 204 -2.30 2.98 22.25
C ILE A 204 -2.11 2.61 20.79
N LEU A 205 -2.07 3.59 19.87
CA LEU A 205 -1.84 3.32 18.46
C LEU A 205 -0.44 2.74 18.19
N GLU A 206 0.59 3.29 18.83
CA GLU A 206 1.97 2.84 18.69
C GLU A 206 2.16 1.45 19.30
N ASP A 207 1.69 1.25 20.52
CA ASP A 207 1.87 -0.02 21.24
C ASP A 207 0.99 -1.13 20.65
N ASN A 208 -0.31 -0.92 20.45
CA ASN A 208 -1.24 -1.99 20.07
C ASN A 208 -1.32 -2.23 18.56
N PHE A 209 -1.10 -1.21 17.74
CA PHE A 209 -1.23 -1.33 16.27
C PHE A 209 0.07 -1.03 15.52
N GLY A 210 1.10 -0.60 16.23
CA GLY A 210 2.36 -0.20 15.63
C GLY A 210 2.25 1.03 14.71
N LEU A 211 1.18 1.81 14.79
CA LEU A 211 0.90 2.94 13.92
C LEU A 211 1.14 4.28 14.62
N SER A 212 1.69 5.23 13.87
CA SER A 212 1.66 6.64 14.26
C SER A 212 0.24 7.23 14.04
N VAL A 213 -0.07 8.35 14.68
CA VAL A 213 -1.33 9.09 14.45
C VAL A 213 -1.50 9.46 12.97
N LYS A 214 -0.41 9.82 12.27
CA LYS A 214 -0.45 10.14 10.84
C LYS A 214 -0.87 8.94 9.99
N GLU A 215 -0.34 7.76 10.29
CA GLU A 215 -0.70 6.52 9.59
C GLU A 215 -2.14 6.13 9.89
N TYR A 216 -2.57 6.26 11.13
CA TYR A 216 -3.95 6.00 11.52
C TYR A 216 -4.94 6.94 10.82
N ARG A 217 -4.62 8.23 10.69
CA ARG A 217 -5.40 9.19 9.88
C ARG A 217 -5.46 8.79 8.41
N ARG A 218 -4.37 8.25 7.85
CA ARG A 218 -4.37 7.71 6.48
C ARG A 218 -5.31 6.51 6.36
N MET A 219 -5.29 5.61 7.34
CA MET A 219 -6.19 4.46 7.40
C MET A 219 -7.66 4.89 7.48
N LEU A 220 -7.98 5.86 8.35
CA LEU A 220 -9.33 6.43 8.44
C LEU A 220 -9.78 7.07 7.13
N TYR A 221 -8.90 7.84 6.47
CA TYR A 221 -9.19 8.42 5.16
C TYR A 221 -9.56 7.34 4.12
N LEU A 222 -8.77 6.26 4.04
CA LEU A 222 -9.02 5.18 3.10
C LEU A 222 -10.33 4.43 3.41
N SER A 223 -10.59 4.18 4.69
CA SER A 223 -11.83 3.53 5.15
C SER A 223 -13.06 4.39 4.86
N LEU A 224 -13.04 5.67 5.22
CA LEU A 224 -14.14 6.60 4.93
C LEU A 224 -14.38 6.76 3.41
N MET A 225 -13.30 6.76 2.63
CA MET A 225 -13.43 6.82 1.17
C MET A 225 -14.13 5.57 0.61
N LYS A 226 -13.72 4.38 1.04
CA LYS A 226 -14.35 3.11 0.65
C LYS A 226 -15.82 3.06 1.08
N GLU A 227 -16.14 3.52 2.29
CA GLU A 227 -17.49 3.62 2.80
C GLU A 227 -18.38 4.50 1.91
N LYS A 228 -17.96 5.75 1.66
CA LYS A 228 -18.71 6.70 0.80
C LYS A 228 -18.89 6.18 -0.62
N VAL A 229 -17.86 5.54 -1.19
CA VAL A 229 -17.97 4.91 -2.50
C VAL A 229 -18.96 3.76 -2.48
N SER A 230 -18.86 2.85 -1.50
CA SER A 230 -19.78 1.72 -1.35
C SER A 230 -21.22 2.19 -1.24
N GLN A 231 -21.49 3.21 -0.43
CA GLN A 231 -22.79 3.85 -0.31
C GLN A 231 -23.27 4.45 -1.65
N GLN A 232 -22.40 5.14 -2.38
CA GLN A 232 -22.76 5.82 -3.63
C GLN A 232 -23.12 4.85 -4.74
N ILE A 233 -22.40 3.73 -4.85
CA ILE A 233 -22.59 2.77 -5.95
C ILE A 233 -23.69 1.74 -5.69
N ASP A 234 -24.01 1.46 -4.42
CA ASP A 234 -24.99 0.43 -4.05
C ASP A 234 -26.42 0.99 -3.98
N LYS A 235 -27.00 1.23 -5.15
CA LYS A 235 -28.36 1.75 -5.27
C LYS A 235 -29.42 0.74 -4.79
N GLU A 236 -29.10 -0.56 -4.81
CA GLU A 236 -30.01 -1.58 -4.28
C GLU A 236 -30.09 -1.52 -2.76
N ALA A 237 -28.95 -1.40 -2.08
CA ALA A 237 -28.91 -1.25 -0.62
C ALA A 237 -29.69 0.01 -0.16
N ILE A 238 -29.61 1.11 -0.91
CA ILE A 238 -30.41 2.32 -0.62
C ILE A 238 -31.90 1.98 -0.72
N ARG A 239 -32.37 1.38 -1.83
CA ARG A 239 -33.78 1.03 -2.02
C ARG A 239 -34.30 0.05 -0.97
N VAL A 240 -33.50 -0.98 -0.66
CA VAL A 240 -33.85 -1.96 0.38
C VAL A 240 -33.95 -1.27 1.74
N SER A 241 -33.03 -0.37 2.08
CA SER A 241 -33.08 0.37 3.34
C SER A 241 -34.30 1.29 3.44
N GLU A 242 -34.73 1.89 2.33
CA GLU A 242 -35.96 2.68 2.28
C GLU A 242 -37.20 1.80 2.47
N THR A 243 -37.19 0.58 1.93
CA THR A 243 -38.27 -0.40 2.14
C THR A 243 -38.33 -0.85 3.61
N VAL A 244 -37.18 -1.10 4.25
CA VAL A 244 -37.14 -1.40 5.68
C VAL A 244 -37.73 -0.24 6.50
N GLN A 245 -37.29 0.99 6.21
CA GLN A 245 -37.77 2.19 6.90
C GLN A 245 -39.31 2.37 6.74
N ALA A 246 -39.82 2.11 5.55
CA ALA A 246 -41.26 2.16 5.28
C ALA A 246 -42.03 1.10 6.08
N GLY A 247 -41.48 -0.14 6.14
CA GLY A 247 -42.08 -1.21 6.94
C GLY A 247 -42.15 -0.88 8.44
N ILE A 248 -41.05 -0.29 8.98
CA ILE A 248 -41.00 0.17 10.38
C ILE A 248 -42.08 1.25 10.62
N LYS A 249 -42.21 2.24 9.74
CA LYS A 249 -43.22 3.28 9.85
C LYS A 249 -44.65 2.73 9.73
N ALA A 250 -44.84 1.61 9.04
CA ALA A 250 -46.10 0.88 8.96
C ALA A 250 -46.39 -0.01 10.18
N GLY A 251 -45.51 0.01 11.21
CA GLY A 251 -45.67 -0.75 12.43
C GLY A 251 -45.27 -2.23 12.34
N LYS A 252 -44.58 -2.65 11.26
CA LYS A 252 -44.06 -4.02 11.14
C LYS A 252 -42.83 -4.20 12.06
N THR A 253 -42.70 -5.40 12.60
CA THR A 253 -41.48 -5.78 13.33
C THR A 253 -40.31 -6.02 12.36
N LEU A 254 -39.07 -5.88 12.84
CA LEU A 254 -37.90 -6.16 12.03
C LEU A 254 -37.89 -7.59 11.47
N LYS A 255 -38.37 -8.57 12.24
CA LYS A 255 -38.45 -9.96 11.80
C LYS A 255 -39.40 -10.12 10.59
N VAL A 256 -40.60 -9.56 10.66
CA VAL A 256 -41.57 -9.59 9.54
C VAL A 256 -40.97 -8.94 8.29
N ILE A 257 -40.29 -7.81 8.44
CA ILE A 257 -39.66 -7.11 7.32
C ILE A 257 -38.52 -7.97 6.74
N ALA A 258 -37.73 -8.62 7.56
CA ALA A 258 -36.66 -9.50 7.11
C ALA A 258 -37.21 -10.74 6.36
N ASP A 259 -38.27 -11.34 6.87
CA ASP A 259 -38.92 -12.47 6.21
C ASP A 259 -39.47 -12.09 4.82
N GLU A 260 -40.01 -10.86 4.67
CA GLU A 260 -40.51 -10.33 3.38
C GLU A 260 -39.36 -10.02 2.40
N LEU A 261 -38.19 -9.55 2.88
CA LEU A 261 -37.05 -9.14 2.05
C LEU A 261 -36.09 -10.30 1.75
N GLY A 262 -36.12 -11.36 2.53
CA GLY A 262 -35.28 -12.56 2.38
C GLY A 262 -33.77 -12.24 2.38
N GLU A 263 -33.05 -12.80 1.44
CA GLU A 263 -31.57 -12.69 1.35
C GLU A 263 -31.04 -11.28 1.13
N LYS A 264 -31.89 -10.29 0.90
CA LYS A 264 -31.47 -8.88 0.73
C LYS A 264 -31.05 -8.23 2.03
N VAL A 265 -31.42 -8.79 3.16
CA VAL A 265 -31.11 -8.30 4.49
C VAL A 265 -30.66 -9.43 5.41
N LEU A 266 -29.92 -9.08 6.44
CA LEU A 266 -29.51 -10.01 7.50
C LEU A 266 -30.25 -9.61 8.77
N TYR A 267 -31.07 -10.53 9.31
CA TYR A 267 -31.72 -10.34 10.59
C TYR A 267 -30.92 -11.04 11.69
N GLU A 268 -30.68 -10.34 12.78
CA GLU A 268 -29.94 -10.85 13.94
C GLU A 268 -30.61 -10.45 15.23
N GLU A 269 -30.61 -11.37 16.19
CA GLU A 269 -31.01 -11.18 17.59
C GLU A 269 -29.79 -11.41 18.47
N THR A 270 -29.58 -10.59 19.47
CA THR A 270 -28.49 -10.81 20.42
C THR A 270 -28.74 -12.01 21.34
N GLY A 271 -29.97 -12.47 21.45
CA GLY A 271 -30.36 -13.60 22.29
C GLY A 271 -30.16 -13.40 23.79
N GLY A 272 -29.71 -12.24 24.21
CA GLY A 272 -29.43 -11.87 25.59
C GLY A 272 -28.74 -10.52 25.71
N LEU A 273 -28.38 -10.12 26.92
CA LEU A 273 -27.65 -8.89 27.19
C LEU A 273 -26.21 -8.97 26.68
N VAL A 274 -25.80 -8.05 25.82
CA VAL A 274 -24.43 -7.84 25.37
C VAL A 274 -23.92 -6.51 25.92
N ASP A 275 -22.61 -6.42 26.12
CA ASP A 275 -21.98 -5.18 26.60
C ASP A 275 -22.25 -4.01 25.63
N LYS A 276 -22.50 -2.82 26.16
CA LYS A 276 -22.68 -1.59 25.35
C LYS A 276 -21.49 -1.25 24.47
N MET A 277 -20.33 -1.83 24.76
CA MET A 277 -19.07 -1.68 24.01
C MET A 277 -18.86 -2.78 22.98
N ASN A 278 -19.86 -3.65 22.78
CA ASN A 278 -19.76 -4.74 21.84
C ASN A 278 -19.32 -4.27 20.45
N VAL A 279 -18.41 -5.01 19.83
CA VAL A 279 -17.90 -4.72 18.48
C VAL A 279 -18.86 -5.30 17.46
N ASP A 280 -19.94 -4.61 17.17
CA ASP A 280 -21.06 -5.05 16.35
C ASP A 280 -21.47 -4.06 15.25
N GLY A 281 -20.55 -3.22 14.81
CA GLY A 281 -20.85 -2.17 13.84
C GLY A 281 -21.57 -0.97 14.44
N GLY A 282 -21.59 -0.82 15.76
CA GLY A 282 -22.18 0.28 16.51
C GLY A 282 -23.63 0.06 16.94
N ARG A 283 -24.18 -1.15 16.71
CA ARG A 283 -25.57 -1.48 17.05
C ARG A 283 -25.88 -1.39 18.54
N ALA A 284 -25.00 -1.90 19.40
CA ALA A 284 -25.15 -1.78 20.86
C ALA A 284 -25.21 -0.34 21.31
N GLY A 285 -24.36 0.53 20.77
CA GLY A 285 -24.36 1.95 21.04
C GLY A 285 -25.64 2.67 20.60
N VAL A 286 -26.22 2.25 19.46
CA VAL A 286 -27.54 2.76 19.01
C VAL A 286 -28.64 2.28 19.96
N ALA A 287 -28.64 0.99 20.30
CA ALA A 287 -29.63 0.40 21.20
C ALA A 287 -29.67 1.07 22.59
N MET A 288 -28.51 1.46 23.12
CA MET A 288 -28.44 2.20 24.42
C MET A 288 -29.26 3.48 24.45
N ASN A 289 -29.44 4.15 23.31
CA ASN A 289 -30.17 5.42 23.20
C ASN A 289 -31.66 5.26 22.89
N LEU A 290 -32.15 4.01 22.74
CA LEU A 290 -33.55 3.70 22.46
C LEU A 290 -34.32 3.39 23.77
N GLU A 291 -35.65 3.50 23.73
CA GLU A 291 -36.55 2.95 24.71
C GLU A 291 -36.92 1.50 24.36
N ALA A 292 -37.35 0.71 25.35
CA ALA A 292 -37.75 -0.68 25.11
C ALA A 292 -38.89 -0.75 24.09
N GLY A 293 -38.74 -1.57 23.07
CA GLY A 293 -39.65 -1.70 21.93
C GLY A 293 -39.47 -0.64 20.84
N GLN A 294 -38.64 0.39 21.06
CA GLN A 294 -38.36 1.39 20.05
C GLN A 294 -37.39 0.86 19.01
N THR A 295 -37.65 1.21 17.74
CA THR A 295 -36.74 0.92 16.60
C THR A 295 -36.06 2.20 16.13
N SER A 296 -34.77 2.12 15.87
CA SER A 296 -33.98 3.23 15.32
C SER A 296 -34.41 3.59 13.90
N ASP A 297 -34.12 4.82 13.49
CA ASP A 297 -33.99 5.17 12.09
C ASP A 297 -32.81 4.43 11.44
N ARG A 298 -32.65 4.58 10.12
CA ARG A 298 -31.52 4.04 9.36
C ARG A 298 -30.19 4.60 9.93
N VAL A 299 -29.32 3.70 10.35
CA VAL A 299 -28.01 4.03 10.87
C VAL A 299 -26.94 3.43 9.95
N MET A 300 -25.88 4.18 9.64
CA MET A 300 -24.71 3.66 8.97
C MET A 300 -23.92 2.81 9.95
N SER A 301 -23.50 1.63 9.52
CA SER A 301 -22.56 0.79 10.27
C SER A 301 -21.25 1.52 10.54
N SER A 302 -20.71 1.42 11.72
CA SER A 302 -19.38 1.97 12.04
C SER A 302 -18.24 1.26 11.30
N SER A 303 -18.49 0.09 10.71
CA SER A 303 -17.57 -0.63 9.80
C SER A 303 -17.75 -0.25 8.33
N GLY A 304 -18.72 0.64 7.99
CA GLY A 304 -18.94 1.11 6.63
C GLY A 304 -19.43 0.05 5.65
N ASP A 305 -20.01 -1.04 6.15
CA ASP A 305 -20.38 -2.24 5.36
C ASP A 305 -21.88 -2.40 5.12
N GLY A 306 -22.68 -1.38 5.46
CA GLY A 306 -24.12 -1.38 5.27
C GLY A 306 -24.90 -0.44 6.18
N TYR A 307 -26.21 -0.54 6.08
CA TYR A 307 -27.13 0.14 6.99
C TYR A 307 -27.65 -0.82 8.04
N TYR A 308 -27.90 -0.30 9.24
CA TYR A 308 -28.58 -1.01 10.32
C TYR A 308 -29.88 -0.33 10.72
N PHE A 309 -30.80 -1.16 11.19
CA PHE A 309 -32.01 -0.79 11.96
C PHE A 309 -32.02 -1.64 13.21
N VAL A 310 -32.18 -1.03 14.36
CA VAL A 310 -32.03 -1.69 15.67
C VAL A 310 -33.28 -1.48 16.47
N THR A 311 -33.86 -2.55 17.03
CA THR A 311 -34.97 -2.50 18.00
C THR A 311 -34.44 -2.91 19.37
N LEU A 312 -34.56 -2.05 20.36
CA LEU A 312 -34.20 -2.38 21.73
C LEU A 312 -35.24 -3.32 22.34
N VAL A 313 -34.78 -4.46 22.87
CA VAL A 313 -35.63 -5.38 23.66
C VAL A 313 -35.60 -4.97 25.13
N ASN A 314 -34.43 -4.90 25.74
CA ASN A 314 -34.21 -4.38 27.08
C ASN A 314 -32.76 -3.90 27.27
N LYS A 315 -32.51 -3.14 28.33
CA LYS A 315 -31.18 -2.65 28.67
C LYS A 315 -30.95 -2.51 30.14
N THR A 316 -29.70 -2.49 30.55
CA THR A 316 -29.17 -2.08 31.83
C THR A 316 -28.26 -0.85 31.63
N GLU A 317 -27.58 -0.38 32.67
CA GLU A 317 -26.61 0.72 32.54
C GLU A 317 -25.41 0.41 31.66
N SER A 318 -25.03 -0.90 31.56
CA SER A 318 -23.83 -1.32 30.83
C SER A 318 -24.10 -2.29 29.70
N SER A 319 -25.32 -2.81 29.54
CA SER A 319 -25.61 -3.87 28.58
C SER A 319 -26.95 -3.65 27.90
N VAL A 320 -27.09 -4.18 26.68
CA VAL A 320 -28.29 -4.09 25.86
C VAL A 320 -28.64 -5.44 25.25
N ASN A 321 -29.95 -5.70 25.09
CA ASN A 321 -30.48 -6.76 24.27
C ASN A 321 -31.31 -6.14 23.15
N TYR A 322 -30.99 -6.47 21.90
CA TYR A 322 -31.61 -5.86 20.73
C TYR A 322 -31.76 -6.87 19.58
N ASN A 323 -32.70 -6.56 18.70
CA ASN A 323 -32.83 -7.18 17.38
C ASN A 323 -32.36 -6.18 16.35
N SER A 324 -31.83 -6.68 15.23
CA SER A 324 -31.39 -5.79 14.16
C SER A 324 -31.61 -6.37 12.76
N ILE A 325 -31.81 -5.47 11.80
CA ILE A 325 -31.66 -5.75 10.37
C ILE A 325 -30.40 -5.04 9.89
N LYS A 326 -29.56 -5.77 9.15
CA LYS A 326 -28.48 -5.22 8.35
C LYS A 326 -28.88 -5.26 6.87
N VAL A 327 -28.74 -4.13 6.18
CA VAL A 327 -28.79 -4.02 4.72
C VAL A 327 -27.34 -3.87 4.23
N PRO A 328 -26.70 -4.95 3.76
CA PRO A 328 -25.28 -4.92 3.45
C PRO A 328 -25.00 -4.18 2.13
N PHE A 329 -23.82 -3.54 2.03
CA PHE A 329 -23.30 -3.05 0.76
C PHE A 329 -22.62 -4.20 0.01
N LEU A 330 -23.19 -4.62 -1.09
CA LEU A 330 -22.73 -5.78 -1.86
C LEU A 330 -22.07 -5.39 -3.18
N GLU A 331 -22.43 -4.23 -3.75
CA GLU A 331 -22.03 -3.83 -5.09
C GLU A 331 -20.51 -3.64 -5.23
N PHE A 332 -19.85 -3.07 -4.22
CA PHE A 332 -18.40 -2.92 -4.22
C PHE A 332 -17.69 -4.26 -4.34
N ASN A 333 -18.08 -5.22 -3.54
CA ASN A 333 -17.48 -6.56 -3.54
C ASN A 333 -17.77 -7.32 -4.82
N LYS A 334 -18.98 -7.16 -5.40
CA LYS A 334 -19.32 -7.75 -6.70
C LYS A 334 -18.43 -7.20 -7.81
N ARG A 335 -18.19 -5.89 -7.83
CA ARG A 335 -17.29 -5.26 -8.80
C ARG A 335 -15.84 -5.71 -8.61
N MET A 336 -15.35 -5.76 -7.37
CA MET A 336 -14.01 -6.26 -7.09
C MET A 336 -13.82 -7.72 -7.52
N LYS A 337 -14.82 -8.58 -7.25
CA LYS A 337 -14.81 -9.97 -7.70
C LYS A 337 -14.70 -10.04 -9.23
N LYS A 338 -15.53 -9.29 -9.96
CA LYS A 338 -15.49 -9.25 -11.42
C LYS A 338 -14.13 -8.77 -11.94
N ILE A 339 -13.56 -7.73 -11.37
CA ILE A 339 -12.24 -7.19 -11.75
C ILE A 339 -11.13 -8.26 -11.58
N ARG A 340 -11.21 -9.08 -10.53
CA ARG A 340 -10.29 -10.21 -10.31
C ARG A 340 -10.49 -11.30 -11.36
N GLU A 341 -11.75 -11.68 -11.65
CA GLU A 341 -12.09 -12.67 -12.67
C GLU A 341 -11.68 -12.23 -14.08
N ASP A 342 -11.78 -10.94 -14.38
CA ASP A 342 -11.35 -10.33 -15.64
C ASP A 342 -9.81 -10.17 -15.74
N GLY A 343 -9.03 -10.56 -14.70
CA GLY A 343 -7.56 -10.47 -14.69
C GLY A 343 -7.01 -9.05 -14.63
N LEU A 344 -7.83 -8.09 -14.16
CA LEU A 344 -7.44 -6.68 -14.05
C LEU A 344 -6.72 -6.35 -12.73
N VAL A 345 -6.56 -7.32 -11.83
CA VAL A 345 -5.67 -7.23 -10.67
C VAL A 345 -4.33 -7.84 -11.03
N ARG A 346 -3.24 -7.05 -10.89
CA ARG A 346 -1.87 -7.49 -11.17
C ARG A 346 -1.01 -7.21 -9.96
N GLU A 347 -0.56 -8.27 -9.31
CA GLU A 347 0.31 -8.21 -8.13
C GLU A 347 1.78 -8.22 -8.55
N ASN A 348 2.61 -7.36 -7.95
CA ASN A 348 4.04 -7.29 -8.19
C ASN A 348 4.85 -8.17 -7.21
N ILE A 349 4.18 -8.77 -6.23
CA ILE A 349 4.75 -9.75 -5.29
C ILE A 349 4.03 -11.08 -5.46
N SER A 350 4.74 -12.18 -5.19
CA SER A 350 4.13 -13.51 -5.12
C SER A 350 3.93 -13.87 -3.64
N LEU A 351 2.70 -13.90 -3.19
CA LEU A 351 2.34 -14.50 -1.92
C LEU A 351 1.95 -15.95 -2.21
N LYS A 352 2.53 -16.90 -1.49
CA LYS A 352 2.11 -18.30 -1.60
C LYS A 352 0.69 -18.38 -1.08
N ASP A 353 -0.24 -18.74 -1.95
CA ASP A 353 -1.56 -19.18 -1.55
C ASP A 353 -1.39 -20.59 -0.94
N GLU A 354 -2.01 -20.85 0.20
CA GLU A 354 -2.02 -22.15 0.87
C GLU A 354 -2.90 -23.15 0.13
#